data_6ad6e58414db86d977809b7e6d6f6c50
#
_entry.id   6ad6e58414db86d977809b7e6d6f6c50
#
_cell.length_a   1.000
_cell.length_b   1.000
_cell.length_c   1.000
_cell.angle_alpha   90.00
_cell.angle_beta   90.00
_cell.angle_gamma   90.00
#
_symmetry.space_group_name_H-M   'P 1'
#
loop_
_entity.id
_entity.type
_entity.pdbx_description
1 polymer ?
#
loop_
_entity_poly.entity_id
_entity_poly.type
_entity_poly.pdbx_seq_one_letter_code
_entity_poly.pdbx_strand_id
1 'polypeptide(L)'
;MNIKNHIIKHFIKFKVVHSIPGRLRLKVNNAAKIPQEAKEYDKYVVQGLKMLDGIKDVEFNYITGSVVITYDTKKTYEEKIVKWINKVIDIVLGDFKLIEENGQDNLEFVIDTLEQKLNEAIKTI
;
A
#
# COMPACT_ATOMS: atom_id res chain seq x y z
N MET A 1 -0.41 -6.75 21.54
CA MET A 1 -0.08 -5.74 20.52
C MET A 1 1.33 -5.98 19.98
N ASN A 2 1.49 -5.96 18.67
CA ASN A 2 2.81 -6.12 18.05
C ASN A 2 3.50 -4.76 17.97
N ILE A 3 4.57 -4.57 18.76
CA ILE A 3 5.30 -3.31 18.81
C ILE A 3 5.91 -2.97 17.45
N LYS A 4 6.46 -3.97 16.76
CA LYS A 4 7.06 -3.81 15.45
C LYS A 4 6.05 -3.29 14.42
N ASN A 5 4.85 -3.86 14.41
CA ASN A 5 3.76 -3.43 13.53
C ASN A 5 3.35 -1.98 13.84
N HIS A 6 3.22 -1.65 15.12
CA HIS A 6 2.86 -0.30 15.55
C HIS A 6 3.92 0.72 15.10
N ILE A 7 5.20 0.37 15.24
CA ILE A 7 6.30 1.25 14.83
C ILE A 7 6.26 1.46 13.32
N ILE A 8 6.07 0.40 12.53
CA ILE A 8 6.00 0.50 11.07
C ILE A 8 4.88 1.44 10.65
N LYS A 9 3.67 1.26 11.17
CA LYS A 9 2.52 2.12 10.85
C LYS A 9 2.78 3.58 11.24
N HIS A 10 3.43 3.79 12.37
CA HIS A 10 3.71 5.14 12.86
C HIS A 10 4.74 5.87 12.00
N PHE A 11 5.76 5.16 11.51
CA PHE A 11 6.85 5.76 10.76
C PHE A 11 6.62 5.84 9.26
N ILE A 12 5.75 5.00 8.70
CA ILE A 12 5.48 5.04 7.26
C ILE A 12 4.48 6.16 6.98
N LYS A 13 5.03 7.27 6.47
CA LYS A 13 4.25 8.42 6.02
C LYS A 13 4.70 8.77 4.63
N PHE A 14 3.78 9.28 3.83
CA PHE A 14 4.10 9.70 2.48
C PHE A 14 3.54 11.10 2.20
N LYS A 15 4.08 11.72 1.16
CA LYS A 15 3.58 13.00 0.67
C LYS A 15 3.61 13.00 -0.85
N VAL A 16 2.69 13.74 -1.45
CA VAL A 16 2.69 13.96 -2.89
C VAL A 16 3.79 14.96 -3.20
N VAL A 17 4.72 14.58 -4.07
CA VAL A 17 5.83 15.45 -4.47
C VAL A 17 5.68 15.97 -5.90
N HIS A 18 4.89 15.28 -6.74
CA HIS A 18 4.63 15.71 -8.09
C HIS A 18 3.32 15.07 -8.56
N SER A 19 2.48 15.86 -9.21
CA SER A 19 1.20 15.38 -9.71
C SER A 19 0.87 16.07 -11.02
N ILE A 20 0.67 15.25 -12.04
CA ILE A 20 0.13 15.68 -13.34
C ILE A 20 -1.03 14.74 -13.68
N PRO A 21 -1.94 15.11 -14.57
CA PRO A 21 -3.04 14.22 -14.93
C PRO A 21 -2.52 12.84 -15.38
N GLY A 22 -2.97 11.80 -14.72
CA GLY A 22 -2.60 10.42 -15.05
C GLY A 22 -1.32 9.91 -14.42
N ARG A 23 -0.57 10.76 -13.69
CA ARG A 23 0.68 10.33 -13.05
C ARG A 23 0.88 11.05 -11.72
N LEU A 24 1.00 10.25 -10.67
CA LEU A 24 1.16 10.73 -9.31
C LEU A 24 2.46 10.19 -8.74
N ARG A 25 3.33 11.09 -8.26
CA ARG A 25 4.57 10.70 -7.60
C ARG A 25 4.50 11.04 -6.13
N LEU A 26 4.79 10.04 -5.32
CA LEU A 26 4.80 10.16 -3.87
C LEU A 26 6.20 9.91 -3.35
N LYS A 27 6.50 10.47 -2.20
CA LYS A 27 7.72 10.15 -1.47
C LYS A 27 7.35 9.60 -0.11
N VAL A 28 7.90 8.43 0.21
CA VAL A 28 7.71 7.78 1.50
C VAL A 28 8.82 8.27 2.43
N ASN A 29 8.42 8.86 3.56
CA ASN A 29 9.38 9.29 4.57
C ASN A 29 9.94 8.08 5.29
N ASN A 30 11.23 8.13 5.61
CA ASN A 30 11.91 7.04 6.33
C ASN A 30 11.90 5.71 5.61
N ALA A 31 11.88 5.73 4.27
CA ALA A 31 11.90 4.48 3.48
C ALA A 31 13.09 3.59 3.81
N ALA A 32 14.25 4.19 4.09
CA ALA A 32 15.47 3.44 4.46
C ALA A 32 15.35 2.74 5.81
N LYS A 33 14.41 3.18 6.66
CA LYS A 33 14.18 2.58 7.99
C LYS A 33 13.13 1.48 7.96
N ILE A 34 12.51 1.22 6.81
CA ILE A 34 11.56 0.12 6.68
C ILE A 34 12.32 -1.20 6.84
N PRO A 35 11.90 -2.07 7.78
CA PRO A 35 12.57 -3.36 7.95
C PRO A 35 12.52 -4.19 6.67
N GLN A 36 13.55 -5.00 6.45
CA GLN A 36 13.62 -5.86 5.26
C GLN A 36 12.42 -6.80 5.18
N GLU A 37 11.96 -7.30 6.32
CA GLU A 37 10.79 -8.18 6.38
C GLU A 37 9.53 -7.48 5.87
N ALA A 38 9.39 -6.19 6.13
CA ALA A 38 8.23 -5.43 5.64
C ALA A 38 8.30 -5.19 4.13
N LYS A 39 9.51 -5.04 3.58
CA LYS A 39 9.69 -4.84 2.13
C LYS A 39 9.25 -6.06 1.32
N GLU A 40 9.31 -7.24 1.90
CA GLU A 40 8.88 -8.47 1.24
C GLU A 40 7.37 -8.51 0.99
N TYR A 41 6.61 -7.65 1.67
CA TYR A 41 5.15 -7.58 1.54
C TYR A 41 4.66 -6.48 0.61
N ASP A 42 5.57 -5.82 -0.11
CA ASP A 42 5.22 -4.77 -1.06
C ASP A 42 4.27 -5.27 -2.15
N LYS A 43 4.37 -6.53 -2.53
CA LYS A 43 3.46 -7.14 -3.52
C LYS A 43 2.00 -7.07 -3.09
N TYR A 44 1.72 -7.20 -1.80
CA TYR A 44 0.35 -7.09 -1.29
C TYR A 44 -0.15 -5.65 -1.38
N VAL A 45 0.73 -4.70 -1.10
CA VAL A 45 0.41 -3.27 -1.22
C VAL A 45 0.12 -2.93 -2.68
N VAL A 46 0.96 -3.39 -3.61
CA VAL A 46 0.77 -3.14 -5.05
C VAL A 46 -0.55 -3.73 -5.53
N GLN A 47 -0.83 -4.98 -5.16
CA GLN A 47 -2.08 -5.63 -5.55
C GLN A 47 -3.29 -4.89 -4.98
N GLY A 48 -3.21 -4.47 -3.72
CA GLY A 48 -4.27 -3.71 -3.07
C GLY A 48 -4.50 -2.36 -3.75
N LEU A 49 -3.45 -1.66 -4.09
CA LEU A 49 -3.56 -0.37 -4.79
C LEU A 49 -4.22 -0.53 -6.16
N LYS A 50 -3.87 -1.59 -6.88
CA LYS A 50 -4.44 -1.85 -8.21
C LYS A 50 -5.91 -2.26 -8.19
N MET A 51 -6.47 -2.54 -7.04
CA MET A 51 -7.91 -2.82 -6.92
C MET A 51 -8.77 -1.58 -7.19
N LEU A 52 -8.23 -0.39 -6.99
CA LEU A 52 -8.96 0.83 -7.32
C LEU A 52 -9.06 0.97 -8.84
N ASP A 53 -10.29 1.06 -9.33
CA ASP A 53 -10.53 1.19 -10.76
C ASP A 53 -9.84 2.47 -11.28
N GLY A 54 -9.06 2.32 -12.33
CA GLY A 54 -8.32 3.40 -12.95
C GLY A 54 -6.82 3.38 -12.65
N ILE A 55 -6.37 2.72 -11.59
CA ILE A 55 -4.93 2.57 -11.36
C ILE A 55 -4.37 1.56 -12.34
N LYS A 56 -3.39 2.00 -13.13
CA LYS A 56 -2.78 1.17 -14.18
C LYS A 56 -1.49 0.52 -13.72
N ASP A 57 -0.64 1.27 -13.02
CA ASP A 57 0.67 0.78 -12.61
C ASP A 57 1.14 1.47 -11.33
N VAL A 58 1.96 0.74 -10.56
CA VAL A 58 2.55 1.22 -9.31
C VAL A 58 4.01 0.77 -9.28
N GLU A 59 4.93 1.72 -9.18
CA GLU A 59 6.36 1.43 -9.13
C GLU A 59 6.98 1.98 -7.84
N PHE A 60 7.68 1.12 -7.12
CA PHE A 60 8.44 1.49 -5.93
C PHE A 60 9.92 1.60 -6.22
N ASN A 61 10.56 2.62 -5.65
CA ASN A 61 12.01 2.72 -5.62
C ASN A 61 12.43 2.92 -4.16
N TYR A 62 12.97 1.88 -3.55
CA TYR A 62 13.36 1.92 -2.14
C TYR A 62 14.60 2.77 -1.88
N ILE A 63 15.43 2.98 -2.89
CA ILE A 63 16.63 3.80 -2.74
C ILE A 63 16.24 5.26 -2.54
N THR A 64 15.32 5.75 -3.36
CA THR A 64 14.86 7.15 -3.30
C THR A 64 13.64 7.35 -2.41
N GLY A 65 12.96 6.26 -2.06
CA GLY A 65 11.69 6.33 -1.33
C GLY A 65 10.54 6.79 -2.20
N SER A 66 10.65 6.68 -3.52
CA SER A 66 9.65 7.16 -4.46
C SER A 66 8.65 6.07 -4.83
N VAL A 67 7.39 6.49 -5.00
CA VAL A 67 6.33 5.64 -5.54
C VAL A 67 5.68 6.41 -6.69
N VAL A 68 5.60 5.80 -7.85
CA VAL A 68 4.96 6.40 -9.03
C VAL A 68 3.71 5.59 -9.34
N ILE A 69 2.58 6.28 -9.42
CA ILE A 69 1.28 5.69 -9.75
C ILE A 69 0.80 6.28 -11.06
N THR A 70 0.57 5.41 -12.03
CA THR A 70 -0.02 5.76 -13.31
C THR A 70 -1.49 5.37 -13.29
N TYR A 71 -2.37 6.27 -13.73
CA TYR A 71 -3.81 6.02 -13.64
C TYR A 71 -4.57 6.65 -14.80
N ASP A 72 -5.80 6.17 -15.01
CA ASP A 72 -6.73 6.68 -16.00
C ASP A 72 -7.53 7.85 -15.38
N THR A 73 -7.34 9.04 -15.92
CA THR A 73 -8.00 10.25 -15.41
C THR A 73 -9.51 10.24 -15.59
N LYS A 74 -10.03 9.36 -16.43
CA LYS A 74 -11.49 9.19 -16.63
C LYS A 74 -12.13 8.38 -15.51
N LYS A 75 -11.31 7.59 -14.79
CA LYS A 75 -11.82 6.65 -13.79
C LYS A 75 -11.50 7.06 -12.36
N THR A 76 -10.41 7.77 -12.13
CA THR A 76 -10.01 8.15 -10.78
C THR A 76 -9.24 9.47 -10.79
N TYR A 77 -8.90 9.96 -9.61
CA TYR A 77 -8.24 11.26 -9.43
C TYR A 77 -7.38 11.22 -8.16
N GLU A 78 -6.51 12.21 -8.02
CA GLU A 78 -5.48 12.24 -6.97
C GLU A 78 -6.04 12.03 -5.56
N GLU A 79 -7.06 12.78 -5.17
CA GLU A 79 -7.60 12.73 -3.81
C GLU A 79 -8.16 11.36 -3.47
N LYS A 80 -8.81 10.72 -4.42
CA LYS A 80 -9.34 9.37 -4.25
C LYS A 80 -8.21 8.35 -4.14
N ILE A 81 -7.19 8.50 -4.96
CA ILE A 81 -6.01 7.62 -4.91
C ILE A 81 -5.32 7.74 -3.56
N VAL A 82 -5.11 8.96 -3.06
CA VAL A 82 -4.47 9.19 -1.77
C VAL A 82 -5.27 8.54 -0.63
N LYS A 83 -6.59 8.70 -0.65
CA LYS A 83 -7.45 8.04 0.35
C LYS A 83 -7.31 6.52 0.29
N TRP A 84 -7.27 5.97 -0.92
CA TRP A 84 -7.14 4.52 -1.10
C TRP A 84 -5.77 4.03 -0.63
N ILE A 85 -4.69 4.77 -0.91
CA ILE A 85 -3.35 4.42 -0.43
C ILE A 85 -3.35 4.32 1.09
N ASN A 86 -3.93 5.29 1.78
CA ASN A 86 -4.00 5.27 3.24
C ASN A 86 -4.77 4.05 3.76
N LYS A 87 -5.88 3.70 3.10
CA LYS A 87 -6.66 2.51 3.47
C LYS A 87 -5.87 1.22 3.27
N VAL A 88 -5.18 1.10 2.13
CA VAL A 88 -4.38 -0.10 1.83
C VAL A 88 -3.25 -0.25 2.83
N ILE A 89 -2.54 0.83 3.13
CA ILE A 89 -1.46 0.81 4.11
C ILE A 89 -1.98 0.38 5.48
N ASP A 90 -3.10 0.95 5.92
CA ASP A 90 -3.70 0.60 7.21
C ASP A 90 -4.08 -0.88 7.28
N ILE A 91 -4.64 -1.42 6.22
CA ILE A 91 -5.06 -2.82 6.19
C ILE A 91 -3.87 -3.76 6.13
N VAL A 92 -2.94 -3.53 5.20
CA VAL A 92 -1.79 -4.43 5.01
C VAL A 92 -0.86 -4.38 6.22
N LEU A 93 -0.53 -3.19 6.70
CA LEU A 93 0.36 -3.07 7.86
C LEU A 93 -0.38 -3.39 9.16
N GLY A 94 -1.68 -3.16 9.21
CA GLY A 94 -2.50 -3.57 10.36
C GLY A 94 -2.54 -5.08 10.54
N ASP A 95 -2.45 -5.83 9.44
CA ASP A 95 -2.42 -7.29 9.45
C ASP A 95 -1.00 -7.86 9.29
N PHE A 96 0.02 -7.06 9.58
CA PHE A 96 1.41 -7.47 9.44
C PHE A 96 1.72 -8.76 10.19
N LYS A 97 1.18 -8.90 11.40
CA LYS A 97 1.35 -10.12 12.20
C LYS A 97 0.74 -11.34 11.52
N LEU A 98 -0.44 -11.18 10.95
CA LEU A 98 -1.10 -12.25 10.21
C LEU A 98 -0.25 -12.70 9.03
N ILE A 99 0.30 -11.75 8.28
CA ILE A 99 1.17 -12.04 7.14
C ILE A 99 2.44 -12.74 7.60
N GLU A 100 3.07 -12.23 8.67
CA GLU A 100 4.31 -12.78 9.21
C GLU A 100 4.13 -14.23 9.70
N GLU A 101 3.02 -14.52 10.37
CA GLU A 101 2.75 -15.86 10.92
C GLU A 101 2.32 -16.86 9.85
N ASN A 102 1.63 -16.43 8.80
CA ASN A 102 0.98 -17.33 7.85
C ASN A 102 1.51 -17.20 6.41
N GLY A 103 2.31 -16.19 6.11
CA GLY A 103 2.68 -15.88 4.74
C GLY A 103 3.46 -16.96 4.01
N GLN A 104 4.17 -17.84 4.72
CA GLN A 104 4.92 -18.92 4.11
C GLN A 104 4.12 -20.23 4.10
N ASP A 105 3.39 -20.50 5.18
CA ASP A 105 2.72 -21.79 5.36
C ASP A 105 1.27 -21.77 4.91
N ASN A 106 0.63 -20.61 4.89
CA ASN A 106 -0.78 -20.47 4.54
C ASN A 106 -1.03 -19.18 3.76
N LEU A 107 -0.33 -19.06 2.66
CA LEU A 107 -0.40 -17.87 1.80
C LEU A 107 -1.80 -17.60 1.29
N GLU A 108 -2.53 -18.65 0.93
CA GLU A 108 -3.89 -18.51 0.42
C GLU A 108 -4.82 -17.86 1.44
N PHE A 109 -4.69 -18.27 2.71
CA PHE A 109 -5.46 -17.68 3.81
C PHE A 109 -5.15 -16.18 3.96
N VAL A 110 -3.88 -15.80 3.87
CA VAL A 110 -3.46 -14.40 3.97
C VAL A 110 -4.06 -13.58 2.82
N ILE A 111 -3.93 -14.08 1.60
CA ILE A 111 -4.45 -13.40 0.42
C ILE A 111 -5.96 -13.21 0.53
N ASP A 112 -6.69 -14.27 0.88
CA ASP A 112 -8.16 -14.21 1.00
C ASP A 112 -8.59 -13.20 2.05
N THR A 113 -7.91 -13.20 3.21
CA THR A 113 -8.22 -12.29 4.31
C THR A 113 -7.99 -10.83 3.89
N LEU A 114 -6.84 -10.55 3.27
CA LEU A 114 -6.52 -9.20 2.81
C LEU A 114 -7.46 -8.75 1.71
N GLU A 115 -7.76 -9.61 0.74
CA GLU A 115 -8.68 -9.30 -0.34
C GLU A 115 -10.08 -8.97 0.18
N GLN A 116 -10.57 -9.72 1.14
CA GLN A 116 -11.87 -9.48 1.75
C GLN A 116 -11.92 -8.10 2.40
N LYS A 117 -10.90 -7.78 3.20
CA LYS A 117 -10.81 -6.48 3.88
C LYS A 117 -10.70 -5.31 2.89
N LEU A 118 -9.89 -5.49 1.84
CA LEU A 118 -9.72 -4.48 0.80
C LEU A 118 -10.99 -4.29 -0.02
N ASN A 119 -11.70 -5.37 -0.35
CA ASN A 119 -12.97 -5.31 -1.08
C ASN A 119 -14.03 -4.55 -0.28
N GLU A 120 -14.09 -4.74 1.03
CA GLU A 120 -15.00 -4.00 1.88
C GLU A 120 -14.60 -2.53 1.99
N ALA A 121 -13.31 -2.25 2.14
CA ALA A 121 -12.80 -0.89 2.28
C ALA A 121 -13.02 -0.06 1.01
N ILE A 122 -12.85 -0.67 -0.17
CA ILE A 122 -12.96 0.06 -1.43
C ILE A 122 -14.38 0.57 -1.67
N LYS A 123 -15.38 -0.05 -1.07
CA LYS A 123 -16.76 0.40 -1.16
C LYS A 123 -17.01 1.70 -0.42
N THR A 124 -16.12 2.08 0.48
CA THR A 124 -16.26 3.29 1.31
C THR A 124 -15.47 4.48 0.77
N ILE A 125 -14.77 4.30 -0.31
CA ILE A 125 -13.94 5.34 -0.93
C ILE A 125 -14.76 6.31 -1.80
#